data_8765a909df10ac9daf5c1f9c48bce53f
#
_entry.id   8765a909df10ac9daf5c1f9c48bce53f
#
_cell.length_a   1.000
_cell.length_b   1.000
_cell.length_c   1.000
_cell.angle_alpha   90.00
_cell.angle_beta   90.00
_cell.angle_gamma   90.00
#
_symmetry.space_group_name_H-M   'P 1'
#
loop_
_entity.id
_entity.type
_entity.pdbx_description
1 polymer ?
#
loop_
_entity_poly.entity_id
_entity_poly.type
_entity_poly.pdbx_seq_one_letter_code
_entity_poly.pdbx_strand_id
1 'polypeptide(L)'
;KGVTSHLISTVPEIEKYIEPHGEIGKFLAMRFKEYNSIHKGWSKEIWDMAAVGYVLNEDWAPTNTIPSPILLDDMKWASDKNRHPIKIVYEIKRDPILKDFIQKLENFNNK
;
A
#
# COMPACT_ATOMS: atom_id res chain seq x y z
N LYS A 1 3.03 0.61 -10.67
CA LYS A 1 1.84 1.45 -10.40
C LYS A 1 0.59 0.58 -10.51
N GLY A 2 -0.50 0.90 -10.93
CA GLY A 2 -1.67 0.04 -11.16
C GLY A 2 -2.26 -0.52 -9.84
N VAL A 3 -1.91 -1.73 -9.48
CA VAL A 3 -2.53 -2.46 -8.36
C VAL A 3 -2.35 -1.74 -7.01
N THR A 4 -1.14 -1.29 -6.70
CA THR A 4 -0.85 -0.60 -5.42
C THR A 4 -1.50 0.77 -5.31
N SER A 5 -1.94 1.37 -6.42
CA SER A 5 -2.69 2.63 -6.44
C SER A 5 -4.09 2.50 -5.85
N HIS A 6 -4.58 1.28 -5.60
CA HIS A 6 -5.84 1.05 -4.88
C HIS A 6 -5.72 1.29 -3.36
N LEU A 7 -4.52 1.32 -2.81
CA LEU A 7 -4.27 1.67 -1.41
C LEU A 7 -4.30 3.19 -1.20
N ILE A 8 -5.43 3.80 -1.47
CA ILE A 8 -5.66 5.23 -1.27
C ILE A 8 -6.24 5.47 0.13
N SER A 9 -5.69 6.44 0.85
CA SER A 9 -6.31 7.00 2.03
C SER A 9 -6.58 8.50 1.86
N THR A 10 -7.39 9.06 2.72
CA THR A 10 -7.80 10.46 2.68
C THR A 10 -7.41 11.20 3.95
N VAL A 11 -7.28 12.52 3.90
CA VAL A 11 -7.00 13.34 5.08
C VAL A 11 -7.98 13.07 6.23
N PRO A 12 -9.31 13.07 6.03
CA PRO A 12 -10.24 12.76 7.13
C PRO A 12 -10.11 11.37 7.71
N GLU A 13 -9.78 10.37 6.88
CA GLU A 13 -9.56 8.99 7.34
C GLU A 13 -8.32 8.92 8.23
N ILE A 14 -7.24 9.56 7.82
CA ILE A 14 -6.01 9.66 8.61
C ILE A 14 -6.23 10.41 9.93
N GLU A 15 -6.95 11.53 9.90
CA GLU A 15 -7.28 12.31 11.10
C GLU A 15 -8.13 11.51 12.09
N LYS A 16 -9.07 10.73 11.59
CA LYS A 16 -9.99 9.97 12.44
C LYS A 16 -9.35 8.71 13.03
N TYR A 17 -8.58 7.98 12.24
CA TYR A 17 -8.15 6.61 12.58
C TYR A 17 -6.65 6.45 12.85
N ILE A 18 -5.82 7.41 12.48
CA ILE A 18 -4.37 7.33 12.66
C ILE A 18 -3.87 8.38 13.65
N GLU A 19 -4.23 9.64 13.44
CA GLU A 19 -3.74 10.77 14.25
C GLU A 19 -3.97 10.63 15.77
N PRO A 20 -5.09 10.03 16.27
CA PRO A 20 -5.32 9.89 17.71
C PRO A 20 -4.39 8.91 18.43
N HIS A 21 -3.63 8.09 17.69
CA HIS A 21 -2.85 6.99 18.26
C HIS A 21 -1.39 7.36 18.56
N GLY A 22 -1.19 8.17 19.59
CA GLY A 22 0.12 8.51 20.14
C GLY A 22 1.00 9.33 19.20
N GLU A 23 2.27 9.45 19.52
CA GLU A 23 3.21 10.27 18.74
C GLU A 23 3.46 9.74 17.33
N ILE A 24 3.42 8.42 17.14
CA ILE A 24 3.57 7.82 15.81
C ILE A 24 2.37 8.15 14.92
N GLY A 25 1.16 8.10 15.46
CA GLY A 25 -0.06 8.47 14.73
C GLY A 25 -0.04 9.93 14.30
N LYS A 26 0.32 10.84 15.21
CA LYS A 26 0.49 12.26 14.93
C LYS A 26 1.53 12.52 13.84
N PHE A 27 2.68 11.85 13.95
CA PHE A 27 3.75 11.98 12.95
C PHE A 27 3.29 11.54 11.56
N LEU A 28 2.65 10.37 11.46
CA LEU A 28 2.14 9.85 10.18
C LEU A 28 1.08 10.78 9.57
N ALA A 29 0.16 11.27 10.40
CA ALA A 29 -0.87 12.22 9.97
C ALA A 29 -0.26 13.55 9.49
N MET A 30 0.72 14.08 10.21
CA MET A 30 1.45 15.28 9.80
C MET A 30 2.11 15.09 8.42
N ARG A 31 2.84 13.99 8.21
CA ARG A 31 3.49 13.70 6.92
C ARG A 31 2.49 13.54 5.78
N PHE A 32 1.37 12.89 6.04
CA PHE A 32 0.31 12.73 5.05
C PHE A 32 -0.32 14.07 4.65
N LYS A 33 -0.63 14.92 5.63
CA LYS A 33 -1.19 16.27 5.41
C LYS A 33 -0.20 17.18 4.67
N GLU A 34 1.06 17.15 5.04
CA GLU A 34 2.13 17.93 4.40
C GLU A 34 2.24 17.59 2.90
N TYR A 35 2.26 16.31 2.56
CA TYR A 35 2.24 15.87 1.16
C TYR A 35 1.03 16.42 0.41
N ASN A 36 -0.17 16.29 0.98
CA ASN A 36 -1.40 16.74 0.33
C ASN A 36 -1.49 18.28 0.22
N SER A 37 -0.96 19.00 1.19
CA SER A 37 -0.86 20.47 1.13
C SER A 37 -0.02 20.93 -0.06
N ILE A 38 1.16 20.32 -0.26
CA ILE A 38 2.06 20.63 -1.37
C ILE A 38 1.42 20.30 -2.72
N HIS A 39 0.72 19.18 -2.81
CA HIS A 39 0.12 18.68 -4.05
C HIS A 39 -1.33 19.11 -4.25
N LYS A 40 -1.87 19.93 -3.33
CA LYS A 40 -3.26 20.40 -3.35
C LYS A 40 -4.26 19.23 -3.44
N GLY A 41 -3.91 18.10 -2.82
CA GLY A 41 -4.71 16.90 -2.81
C GLY A 41 -5.50 16.73 -1.51
N TRP A 42 -6.37 15.74 -1.52
CA TRP A 42 -7.16 15.29 -0.38
C TRP A 42 -6.83 13.85 0.00
N SER A 43 -6.30 13.12 -0.96
CA SER A 43 -5.98 11.70 -0.86
C SER A 43 -4.56 11.42 -1.35
N LYS A 44 -4.03 10.30 -0.91
CA LYS A 44 -2.71 9.80 -1.31
C LYS A 44 -2.69 8.29 -1.27
N GLU A 45 -2.00 7.69 -2.21
CA GLU A 45 -1.67 6.28 -2.16
C GLU A 45 -0.59 6.01 -1.10
N ILE A 46 -0.78 4.95 -0.35
CA ILE A 46 0.16 4.45 0.67
C ILE A 46 0.76 3.12 0.21
N TRP A 47 1.41 3.13 -0.93
CA TRP A 47 1.87 1.98 -1.72
C TRP A 47 2.62 0.91 -0.94
N ASP A 48 3.49 1.32 -0.04
CA ASP A 48 4.41 0.42 0.67
C ASP A 48 3.67 -0.56 1.58
N MET A 49 2.48 -0.21 2.03
CA MET A 49 1.63 -1.10 2.81
C MET A 49 1.15 -2.33 2.04
N ALA A 50 1.19 -2.30 0.71
CA ALA A 50 0.84 -3.46 -0.12
C ALA A 50 1.80 -4.62 0.11
N ALA A 51 3.10 -4.35 0.17
CA ALA A 51 4.12 -5.38 0.42
C ALA A 51 3.99 -5.98 1.82
N VAL A 52 3.77 -5.15 2.83
CA VAL A 52 3.52 -5.60 4.20
C VAL A 52 2.23 -6.42 4.28
N GLY A 53 1.15 -5.96 3.64
CA GLY A 53 -0.13 -6.66 3.57
C GLY A 53 0.01 -8.05 2.96
N TYR A 54 0.76 -8.19 1.87
CA TYR A 54 1.04 -9.47 1.24
C TYR A 54 1.77 -10.44 2.18
N VAL A 55 2.78 -9.97 2.90
CA VAL A 55 3.54 -10.79 3.86
C VAL A 55 2.69 -11.24 5.05
N LEU A 56 1.77 -10.38 5.50
CA LEU A 56 0.88 -10.69 6.62
C LEU A 56 -0.23 -11.66 6.24
N ASN A 57 -0.81 -11.51 5.07
CA ASN A 57 -1.89 -12.36 4.57
C ASN A 57 -1.97 -12.29 3.04
N GLU A 58 -1.59 -13.37 2.36
CA GLU A 58 -1.62 -13.46 0.90
C GLU A 58 -3.03 -13.24 0.31
N ASP A 59 -4.10 -13.53 1.06
CA ASP A 59 -5.47 -13.31 0.60
C ASP A 59 -5.81 -11.83 0.40
N TRP A 60 -5.04 -10.92 1.00
CA TRP A 60 -5.19 -9.47 0.82
C TRP A 60 -4.54 -8.95 -0.46
N ALA A 61 -3.70 -9.78 -1.06
CA ALA A 61 -2.97 -9.45 -2.27
C ALA A 61 -2.88 -10.68 -3.19
N PRO A 62 -4.01 -11.17 -3.74
CA PRO A 62 -4.04 -12.36 -4.55
C PRO A 62 -3.12 -12.26 -5.77
N THR A 63 -2.51 -13.40 -6.12
CA THR A 63 -1.44 -13.48 -7.12
C THR A 63 -1.78 -14.45 -8.25
N ASN A 64 -1.21 -14.18 -9.42
CA ASN A 64 -1.06 -15.12 -10.50
C ASN A 64 0.41 -15.46 -10.73
N THR A 65 0.68 -16.68 -11.17
CA THR A 65 2.03 -17.07 -11.59
C THR A 65 2.18 -16.85 -13.09
N ILE A 66 3.19 -16.09 -13.47
CA ILE A 66 3.51 -15.79 -14.87
C ILE A 66 5.01 -15.98 -15.11
N PRO A 67 5.45 -16.21 -16.38
CA PRO A 67 6.86 -16.11 -16.71
C PRO A 67 7.37 -14.69 -16.41
N SER A 68 8.55 -14.59 -15.81
CA SER A 68 9.16 -13.28 -15.53
C SER A 68 9.31 -12.47 -16.82
N PRO A 69 8.79 -11.23 -16.90
CA PRO A 69 8.95 -10.40 -18.09
C PRO A 69 10.39 -9.92 -18.25
N ILE A 70 10.73 -9.45 -19.44
CA ILE A 70 12.00 -8.79 -19.76
C ILE A 70 11.78 -7.28 -19.80
N LEU A 71 12.66 -6.52 -19.16
CA LEU A 71 12.72 -5.08 -19.35
C LEU A 71 13.62 -4.79 -20.57
N LEU A 72 13.06 -4.16 -21.58
CA LEU A 72 13.77 -3.75 -22.80
C LEU A 72 14.49 -2.40 -22.58
N ASP A 73 15.44 -2.10 -23.47
CA ASP A 73 16.23 -0.87 -23.42
C ASP A 73 15.37 0.41 -23.57
N ASP A 74 14.21 0.31 -24.24
CA ASP A 74 13.24 1.40 -24.36
C ASP A 74 12.30 1.53 -23.12
N MET A 75 12.63 0.86 -22.02
CA MET A 75 11.88 0.83 -20.76
C MET A 75 10.49 0.18 -20.85
N LYS A 76 10.24 -0.63 -21.87
CA LYS A 76 9.02 -1.42 -21.98
C LYS A 76 9.22 -2.84 -21.50
N TRP A 77 8.13 -3.46 -21.05
CA TRP A 77 8.12 -4.85 -20.68
C TRP A 77 7.74 -5.73 -21.86
N ALA A 78 8.49 -6.81 -22.05
CA ALA A 78 8.20 -7.84 -23.04
C ALA A 78 7.95 -9.19 -22.35
N SER A 79 7.15 -10.05 -23.00
CA SER A 79 6.89 -11.41 -22.52
C SER A 79 7.95 -12.37 -23.04
N ASP A 80 8.44 -13.24 -22.16
CA ASP A 80 9.30 -14.38 -22.52
C ASP A 80 8.86 -15.63 -21.75
N LYS A 81 8.27 -16.58 -22.46
CA LYS A 81 7.72 -17.82 -21.90
C LYS A 81 8.78 -18.78 -21.34
N ASN A 82 10.05 -18.58 -21.70
CA ASN A 82 11.15 -19.45 -21.30
C ASN A 82 11.82 -19.02 -19.99
N ARG A 83 11.38 -17.90 -19.42
CA ARG A 83 11.92 -17.41 -18.13
C ARG A 83 11.29 -18.10 -16.95
N HIS A 84 11.98 -18.02 -15.80
CA HIS A 84 11.48 -18.55 -14.53
C HIS A 84 10.12 -17.93 -14.14
N PRO A 85 9.27 -18.68 -13.44
CA PRO A 85 7.98 -18.16 -12.98
C PRO A 85 8.17 -17.16 -11.83
N ILE A 86 7.31 -16.15 -11.80
CA ILE A 86 7.15 -15.22 -10.69
C ILE A 86 5.68 -15.12 -10.28
N LYS A 87 5.43 -14.81 -9.02
CA LYS A 87 4.10 -14.39 -8.56
C LYS A 87 3.92 -12.91 -8.81
N ILE A 88 2.83 -12.52 -9.45
CA ILE A 88 2.44 -11.14 -9.66
C ILE A 88 1.12 -10.86 -8.96
N VAL A 89 1.08 -9.84 -8.14
CA VAL A 89 -0.15 -9.40 -7.48
C VAL A 89 -1.04 -8.70 -8.50
N TYR A 90 -2.28 -9.14 -8.65
CA TYR A 90 -3.24 -8.56 -9.58
C TYR A 90 -4.35 -7.76 -8.91
N GLU A 91 -4.49 -7.86 -7.59
CA GLU A 91 -5.47 -7.15 -6.79
C GLU A 91 -4.89 -6.81 -5.42
N ILE A 92 -5.29 -5.68 -4.86
CA ILE A 92 -5.02 -5.30 -3.47
C ILE A 92 -6.36 -5.04 -2.78
N LYS A 93 -6.61 -5.76 -1.70
CA LYS A 93 -7.77 -5.56 -0.84
C LYS A 93 -7.46 -4.48 0.19
N ARG A 94 -7.84 -3.27 -0.13
CA ARG A 94 -7.55 -2.06 0.66
C ARG A 94 -8.02 -2.16 2.11
N ASP A 95 -9.29 -2.47 2.30
CA ASP A 95 -9.94 -2.34 3.61
C ASP A 95 -9.37 -3.28 4.67
N PRO A 96 -9.13 -4.58 4.42
CA PRO A 96 -8.51 -5.43 5.43
C PRO A 96 -7.07 -5.01 5.77
N ILE A 97 -6.30 -4.50 4.82
CA ILE A 97 -4.94 -4.00 5.06
C ILE A 97 -4.97 -2.78 5.98
N LEU A 98 -5.81 -1.80 5.68
CA LEU A 98 -5.96 -0.59 6.52
C LEU A 98 -6.52 -0.92 7.90
N LYS A 99 -7.53 -1.79 7.97
CA LYS A 99 -8.11 -2.22 9.24
C LYS A 99 -7.07 -2.88 10.15
N ASP A 100 -6.27 -3.78 9.61
CA ASP A 100 -5.19 -4.44 10.37
C ASP A 100 -4.16 -3.43 10.87
N PHE A 101 -3.75 -2.49 10.02
CA PHE A 101 -2.81 -1.44 10.40
C PHE A 101 -3.35 -0.55 11.53
N ILE A 102 -4.58 -0.06 11.40
CA ILE A 102 -5.24 0.77 12.41
C ILE A 102 -5.32 0.02 13.73
N GLN A 103 -5.76 -1.23 13.72
CA GLN A 103 -5.88 -2.05 14.93
C GLN A 103 -4.52 -2.29 15.62
N LYS A 104 -3.46 -2.52 14.84
CA LYS A 104 -2.11 -2.66 15.38
C LYS A 104 -1.61 -1.35 16.01
N LEU A 105 -1.90 -0.23 15.39
CA LEU A 105 -1.55 1.10 15.91
C LEU A 105 -2.28 1.40 17.22
N GLU A 106 -3.58 1.12 17.30
CA GLU A 106 -4.38 1.21 18.52
C GLU A 106 -3.79 0.36 19.64
N ASN A 107 -3.53 -0.90 19.35
CA ASN A 107 -2.98 -1.85 20.33
C ASN A 107 -1.58 -1.44 20.82
N PHE A 108 -0.76 -0.88 19.95
CA PHE A 108 0.57 -0.38 20.30
C PHE A 108 0.47 0.84 21.24
N ASN A 109 -0.45 1.74 20.98
CA ASN A 109 -0.63 2.95 21.77
C ASN A 109 -1.25 2.67 23.17
N ASN A 110 -1.97 1.56 23.30
CA ASN A 110 -2.62 1.16 24.57
C ASN A 110 -1.72 0.30 25.48
N LYS A 111 -0.49 0.07 25.11
CA LYS A 111 0.53 -0.62 25.93
C LYS A 111 1.27 0.37 26.82
#